data_67a793ab63df97623e7941bcfaf1322b
#
_entry.id   67a793ab63df97623e7941bcfaf1322b
#
_cell.length_a   1.000
_cell.length_b   1.000
_cell.length_c   1.000
_cell.angle_alpha   90.00
_cell.angle_beta   90.00
_cell.angle_gamma   90.00
#
_symmetry.space_group_name_H-M   'P 1'
#
loop_
_entity.id
_entity.type
_entity.pdbx_description
1 polymer ?
#
loop_
_entity_poly.entity_id
_entity_poly.type
_entity_poly.pdbx_seq_one_letter_code
_entity_poly.pdbx_strand_id
1 'polypeptide(L)'
;MDLPRNPTRAVRIGSVTIGDGNPIAVQSMTATHTQNVDATCEQIRALTAAGADLVRVAVDSRKDAEALAEISRRTGANLSVDLQENYRLAEVVAPHVAKIRYNPGHLYHHERSKRWQEKVKYLAGVAAENDCAMRVGVNCGSVDPAKKEKYDDDDSISPMLESALDHCALLDEIGFTRFCVSLKDSDPRQVIDVNQRFAAERPDVPLHLGVTEAGMPPDGIIKTRIAFEQ
;
A
#
# COMPACT_ATOMS: atom_id res chain seq x y z
N MET A 1 -9.90 9.35 25.14
CA MET A 1 -11.10 9.53 24.28
C MET A 1 -11.07 8.45 23.23
N ASP A 2 -12.06 7.56 23.22
CA ASP A 2 -12.24 6.64 22.09
C ASP A 2 -12.85 7.44 20.95
N LEU A 3 -12.06 7.66 19.91
CA LEU A 3 -12.55 8.26 18.68
C LEU A 3 -13.45 7.22 17.95
N PRO A 4 -14.65 7.63 17.49
CA PRO A 4 -15.48 6.73 16.72
C PRO A 4 -14.75 6.31 15.44
N ARG A 5 -14.68 5.01 15.20
CA ARG A 5 -14.07 4.44 13.97
C ARG A 5 -15.16 3.84 13.10
N ASN A 6 -14.98 3.91 11.78
CA ASN A 6 -15.87 3.20 10.86
C ASN A 6 -15.78 1.69 11.11
N PRO A 7 -16.88 0.95 11.02
CA PRO A 7 -16.90 -0.51 11.15
C PRO A 7 -16.32 -1.16 9.88
N THR A 8 -15.02 -1.00 9.65
CA THR A 8 -14.34 -1.61 8.51
C THR A 8 -14.24 -3.13 8.68
N ARG A 9 -14.09 -3.84 7.58
CA ARG A 9 -13.78 -5.28 7.62
C ARG A 9 -12.43 -5.55 8.29
N ALA A 10 -12.30 -6.70 8.94
CA ALA A 10 -11.01 -7.17 9.43
C ALA A 10 -10.14 -7.67 8.26
N VAL A 11 -8.90 -7.22 8.18
CA VAL A 11 -7.92 -7.67 7.19
C VAL A 11 -6.68 -8.18 7.90
N ARG A 12 -6.44 -9.50 7.81
CA ARG A 12 -5.24 -10.13 8.35
C ARG A 12 -4.05 -9.88 7.42
N ILE A 13 -2.93 -9.48 8.01
CA ILE A 13 -1.65 -9.21 7.32
C ILE A 13 -0.55 -9.93 8.12
N GLY A 14 -0.30 -11.17 7.78
CA GLY A 14 0.62 -12.01 8.56
C GLY A 14 0.17 -12.15 10.03
N SER A 15 0.97 -11.62 10.95
CA SER A 15 0.70 -11.67 12.40
C SER A 15 -0.20 -10.55 12.90
N VAL A 16 -0.53 -9.54 12.09
CA VAL A 16 -1.38 -8.39 12.46
C VAL A 16 -2.73 -8.45 11.77
N THR A 17 -3.75 -7.95 12.45
CA THR A 17 -5.08 -7.69 11.87
C THR A 17 -5.38 -6.20 11.96
N ILE A 18 -5.81 -5.60 10.85
CA ILE A 18 -6.25 -4.20 10.79
C ILE A 18 -7.76 -4.14 10.53
N GLY A 19 -8.38 -3.02 10.85
CA GLY A 19 -9.84 -2.85 10.74
C GLY A 19 -10.61 -3.52 11.88
N ASP A 20 -11.95 -3.46 11.84
CA ASP A 20 -12.85 -4.10 12.81
C ASP A 20 -12.48 -3.82 14.29
N GLY A 21 -12.16 -2.57 14.61
CA GLY A 21 -11.78 -2.18 15.97
C GLY A 21 -10.40 -2.66 16.44
N ASN A 22 -9.65 -3.41 15.65
CA ASN A 22 -8.30 -3.84 16.00
C ASN A 22 -7.36 -2.64 16.22
N PRO A 23 -6.25 -2.81 16.98
CA PRO A 23 -5.25 -1.77 17.17
C PRO A 23 -4.70 -1.23 15.83
N ILE A 24 -4.30 0.05 15.84
CA ILE A 24 -3.65 0.65 14.68
C ILE A 24 -2.28 0.01 14.50
N ALA A 25 -2.04 -0.57 13.32
CA ALA A 25 -0.76 -1.14 12.97
C ALA A 25 0.19 -0.07 12.41
N VAL A 26 1.41 -0.05 12.90
CA VAL A 26 2.47 0.86 12.46
C VAL A 26 3.30 0.19 11.37
N GLN A 27 3.36 0.82 10.20
CA GLN A 27 4.21 0.36 9.11
C GLN A 27 5.32 1.35 8.81
N SER A 28 6.55 0.86 8.78
CA SER A 28 7.71 1.60 8.29
C SER A 28 8.23 1.03 6.95
N MET A 29 9.28 1.60 6.41
CA MET A 29 9.88 1.18 5.14
C MET A 29 11.40 1.23 5.24
N THR A 30 12.08 0.25 4.60
CA THR A 30 13.52 0.30 4.42
C THR A 30 13.91 1.35 3.37
N ALA A 31 15.09 1.95 3.56
CA ALA A 31 15.70 2.89 2.62
C ALA A 31 16.96 2.30 1.96
N THR A 32 17.28 1.06 2.26
CA THR A 32 18.41 0.33 1.67
C THR A 32 18.07 -0.20 0.29
N HIS A 33 19.07 -0.44 -0.53
CA HIS A 33 18.89 -1.26 -1.73
C HIS A 33 18.58 -2.69 -1.31
N THR A 34 17.45 -3.24 -1.77
CA THR A 34 16.96 -4.57 -1.34
C THR A 34 17.96 -5.69 -1.62
N GLN A 35 18.78 -5.57 -2.67
CA GLN A 35 19.84 -6.51 -2.99
C GLN A 35 20.99 -6.52 -1.95
N ASN A 36 21.13 -5.48 -1.14
CA ASN A 36 22.02 -5.48 0.00
C ASN A 36 21.31 -6.12 1.20
N VAL A 37 21.30 -7.46 1.20
CA VAL A 37 20.56 -8.27 2.19
C VAL A 37 20.99 -7.95 3.62
N ASP A 38 22.29 -7.76 3.88
CA ASP A 38 22.80 -7.49 5.24
C ASP A 38 22.28 -6.16 5.77
N ALA A 39 22.46 -5.08 5.02
CA ALA A 39 21.98 -3.75 5.42
C ALA A 39 20.45 -3.70 5.54
N THR A 40 19.74 -4.39 4.65
CA THR A 40 18.27 -4.45 4.69
C THR A 40 17.78 -5.22 5.92
N CYS A 41 18.40 -6.35 6.25
CA CYS A 41 18.07 -7.11 7.46
C CYS A 41 18.36 -6.30 8.75
N GLU A 42 19.48 -5.58 8.81
CA GLU A 42 19.81 -4.71 9.93
C GLU A 42 18.75 -3.61 10.12
N GLN A 43 18.39 -2.93 9.04
CA GLN A 43 17.37 -1.89 9.07
C GLN A 43 15.99 -2.42 9.46
N ILE A 44 15.57 -3.60 8.95
CA ILE A 44 14.32 -4.24 9.33
C ILE A 44 14.30 -4.52 10.84
N ARG A 45 15.38 -5.07 11.41
CA ARG A 45 15.46 -5.32 12.86
C ARG A 45 15.37 -4.04 13.67
N ALA A 46 16.06 -2.98 13.24
CA ALA A 46 16.00 -1.68 13.89
C ALA A 46 14.58 -1.09 13.88
N LEU A 47 13.89 -1.15 12.74
CA LEU A 47 12.52 -0.67 12.59
C LEU A 47 11.53 -1.47 13.44
N THR A 48 11.67 -2.79 13.45
CA THR A 48 10.84 -3.67 14.29
C THR A 48 11.08 -3.41 15.78
N ALA A 49 12.35 -3.25 16.19
CA ALA A 49 12.69 -2.89 17.59
C ALA A 49 12.17 -1.51 18.00
N ALA A 50 12.01 -0.60 17.03
CA ALA A 50 11.40 0.72 17.24
C ALA A 50 9.85 0.69 17.25
N GLY A 51 9.22 -0.49 17.10
CA GLY A 51 7.77 -0.67 17.21
C GLY A 51 7.02 -0.73 15.87
N ALA A 52 7.70 -0.98 14.74
CA ALA A 52 7.01 -1.24 13.49
C ALA A 52 6.41 -2.66 13.49
N ASP A 53 5.10 -2.75 13.30
CA ASP A 53 4.36 -4.03 13.18
C ASP A 53 4.57 -4.67 11.79
N LEU A 54 4.79 -3.83 10.78
CA LEU A 54 5.12 -4.23 9.41
C LEU A 54 6.29 -3.41 8.88
N VAL A 55 7.15 -4.06 8.11
CA VAL A 55 8.21 -3.35 7.40
C VAL A 55 8.05 -3.55 5.90
N ARG A 56 7.97 -2.43 5.14
CA ARG A 56 7.85 -2.45 3.69
C ARG A 56 9.24 -2.44 3.05
N VAL A 57 9.41 -3.30 2.05
CA VAL A 57 10.61 -3.42 1.22
C VAL A 57 10.24 -3.13 -0.24
N ALA A 58 11.03 -2.35 -0.95
CA ALA A 58 10.81 -2.08 -2.38
C ALA A 58 11.37 -3.23 -3.24
N VAL A 59 10.64 -3.58 -4.30
CA VAL A 59 11.07 -4.59 -5.27
C VAL A 59 10.81 -4.06 -6.68
N ASP A 60 11.90 -3.75 -7.39
CA ASP A 60 11.86 -3.20 -8.74
C ASP A 60 12.36 -4.20 -9.78
N SER A 61 13.18 -5.16 -9.35
CA SER A 61 13.83 -6.13 -10.20
C SER A 61 13.66 -7.56 -9.69
N ARG A 62 13.97 -8.52 -10.58
CA ARG A 62 14.00 -9.93 -10.19
C ARG A 62 15.06 -10.22 -9.11
N LYS A 63 16.19 -9.51 -9.14
CA LYS A 63 17.23 -9.64 -8.11
C LYS A 63 16.74 -9.17 -6.73
N ASP A 64 15.96 -8.11 -6.67
CA ASP A 64 15.33 -7.66 -5.42
C ASP A 64 14.35 -8.71 -4.90
N ALA A 65 13.54 -9.29 -5.80
CA ALA A 65 12.58 -10.34 -5.44
C ALA A 65 13.27 -11.59 -4.91
N GLU A 66 14.39 -12.00 -5.51
CA GLU A 66 15.20 -13.14 -5.05
C GLU A 66 15.88 -12.85 -3.70
N ALA A 67 16.37 -11.63 -3.48
CA ALA A 67 16.96 -11.21 -2.20
C ALA A 67 15.91 -11.21 -1.07
N LEU A 68 14.65 -10.94 -1.38
CA LEU A 68 13.57 -10.88 -0.39
C LEU A 68 13.33 -12.21 0.33
N ALA A 69 13.51 -13.35 -0.36
CA ALA A 69 13.43 -14.68 0.25
C ALA A 69 14.43 -14.84 1.41
N GLU A 70 15.67 -14.45 1.19
CA GLU A 70 16.73 -14.50 2.21
C GLU A 70 16.46 -13.49 3.35
N ILE A 71 16.01 -12.27 3.01
CA ILE A 71 15.66 -11.24 3.99
C ILE A 71 14.52 -11.74 4.89
N SER A 72 13.47 -12.31 4.32
CA SER A 72 12.34 -12.87 5.07
C SER A 72 12.81 -13.98 6.03
N ARG A 73 13.58 -14.93 5.54
CA ARG A 73 14.13 -16.03 6.34
C ARG A 73 15.02 -15.55 7.49
N ARG A 74 15.85 -14.53 7.28
CA ARG A 74 16.81 -14.01 8.27
C ARG A 74 16.21 -13.11 9.32
N THR A 75 15.11 -12.44 9.00
CA THR A 75 14.49 -11.49 9.92
C THR A 75 13.28 -12.07 10.63
N GLY A 76 12.53 -12.98 10.00
CA GLY A 76 11.25 -13.46 10.50
C GLY A 76 10.21 -12.34 10.67
N ALA A 77 10.48 -11.15 10.11
CA ALA A 77 9.65 -9.98 10.28
C ALA A 77 8.38 -10.07 9.42
N ASN A 78 7.34 -9.37 9.84
CA ASN A 78 6.11 -9.23 9.08
C ASN A 78 6.33 -8.24 7.92
N LEU A 79 6.61 -8.77 6.72
CA LEU A 79 7.03 -7.97 5.57
C LEU A 79 5.86 -7.58 4.68
N SER A 80 5.93 -6.38 4.15
CA SER A 80 5.12 -5.89 3.04
C SER A 80 6.03 -5.58 1.86
N VAL A 81 5.66 -6.00 0.65
CA VAL A 81 6.40 -5.63 -0.55
C VAL A 81 5.73 -4.47 -1.28
N ASP A 82 6.53 -3.60 -1.87
CA ASP A 82 6.10 -2.59 -2.84
C ASP A 82 6.52 -3.03 -4.23
N LEU A 83 5.57 -3.52 -5.01
CA LEU A 83 5.78 -3.81 -6.43
C LEU A 83 5.60 -2.51 -7.21
N GLN A 84 6.69 -1.94 -7.69
CA GLN A 84 6.62 -0.62 -8.32
C GLN A 84 6.02 -0.71 -9.72
N GLU A 85 6.62 -1.43 -10.65
CA GLU A 85 6.14 -1.48 -12.04
C GLU A 85 5.80 -2.89 -12.52
N ASN A 86 6.62 -3.87 -12.16
CA ASN A 86 6.47 -5.24 -12.66
C ASN A 86 5.60 -6.10 -11.75
N TYR A 87 4.31 -6.10 -12.01
CA TYR A 87 3.34 -6.88 -11.24
C TYR A 87 3.60 -8.41 -11.30
N ARG A 88 4.33 -8.91 -12.31
CA ARG A 88 4.69 -10.33 -12.44
C ARG A 88 5.62 -10.83 -11.34
N LEU A 89 6.36 -9.94 -10.71
CA LEU A 89 7.23 -10.31 -9.59
C LEU A 89 6.42 -10.78 -8.36
N ALA A 90 5.10 -10.58 -8.36
CA ALA A 90 4.22 -11.07 -7.30
C ALA A 90 4.40 -12.58 -7.02
N GLU A 91 4.53 -13.42 -8.05
CA GLU A 91 4.74 -14.88 -7.87
C GLU A 91 6.02 -15.20 -7.09
N VAL A 92 7.07 -14.40 -7.29
CA VAL A 92 8.36 -14.63 -6.63
C VAL A 92 8.35 -14.13 -5.19
N VAL A 93 7.66 -13.01 -4.91
CA VAL A 93 7.69 -12.37 -3.59
C VAL A 93 6.60 -12.86 -2.64
N ALA A 94 5.44 -13.27 -3.16
CA ALA A 94 4.28 -13.62 -2.34
C ALA A 94 4.56 -14.69 -1.28
N PRO A 95 5.35 -15.76 -1.54
CA PRO A 95 5.68 -16.75 -0.52
C PRO A 95 6.48 -16.20 0.68
N HIS A 96 7.00 -14.99 0.59
CA HIS A 96 7.94 -14.41 1.54
C HIS A 96 7.42 -13.16 2.26
N VAL A 97 6.19 -12.74 1.96
CA VAL A 97 5.61 -11.49 2.52
C VAL A 97 4.17 -11.70 2.97
N ALA A 98 3.73 -10.85 3.87
CA ALA A 98 2.34 -10.85 4.35
C ALA A 98 1.42 -9.92 3.56
N LYS A 99 1.99 -8.96 2.82
CA LYS A 99 1.22 -7.97 2.07
C LYS A 99 1.93 -7.53 0.80
N ILE A 100 1.17 -7.45 -0.28
CA ILE A 100 1.61 -6.91 -1.58
C ILE A 100 0.98 -5.55 -1.80
N ARG A 101 1.78 -4.51 -1.97
CA ARG A 101 1.31 -3.20 -2.45
C ARG A 101 1.57 -3.08 -3.93
N TYR A 102 0.57 -2.64 -4.65
CA TYR A 102 0.71 -2.16 -6.02
C TYR A 102 0.17 -0.75 -6.15
N ASN A 103 0.65 -0.02 -7.15
CA ASN A 103 0.14 1.29 -7.51
C ASN A 103 -0.72 1.18 -8.78
N PRO A 104 -2.01 1.50 -8.71
CA PRO A 104 -2.89 1.52 -9.88
C PRO A 104 -2.30 2.25 -11.08
N GLY A 105 -1.74 3.43 -10.85
CA GLY A 105 -1.17 4.27 -11.89
C GLY A 105 0.12 3.72 -12.52
N HIS A 106 0.78 2.73 -11.92
CA HIS A 106 1.97 2.10 -12.50
C HIS A 106 1.65 0.82 -13.30
N LEU A 107 0.44 0.29 -13.16
CA LEU A 107 0.08 -0.94 -13.87
C LEU A 107 0.12 -0.81 -15.39
N TYR A 108 0.02 0.40 -15.94
CA TYR A 108 0.07 0.61 -17.38
C TYR A 108 1.49 0.54 -17.96
N HIS A 109 2.55 0.67 -17.15
CA HIS A 109 3.94 0.68 -17.62
C HIS A 109 4.38 -0.68 -18.17
N HIS A 110 4.01 -1.77 -17.49
CA HIS A 110 4.40 -3.12 -17.88
C HIS A 110 3.28 -3.84 -18.63
N GLU A 111 3.57 -4.49 -19.76
CA GLU A 111 2.58 -5.16 -20.63
C GLU A 111 1.41 -4.23 -21.01
N ARG A 112 1.71 -3.13 -21.69
CA ARG A 112 0.75 -2.06 -22.02
C ARG A 112 -0.50 -2.54 -22.77
N SER A 113 -0.41 -3.66 -23.50
CA SER A 113 -1.54 -4.26 -24.22
C SER A 113 -2.55 -4.95 -23.33
N LYS A 114 -2.18 -5.30 -22.08
CA LYS A 114 -3.07 -5.92 -21.13
C LYS A 114 -3.86 -4.89 -20.34
N ARG A 115 -5.15 -5.15 -20.18
CA ARG A 115 -6.03 -4.32 -19.37
C ARG A 115 -5.59 -4.39 -17.90
N TRP A 116 -5.70 -3.28 -17.16
CA TRP A 116 -5.34 -3.23 -15.76
C TRP A 116 -6.13 -4.23 -14.89
N GLN A 117 -7.40 -4.52 -15.27
CA GLN A 117 -8.23 -5.50 -14.58
C GLN A 117 -7.61 -6.91 -14.61
N GLU A 118 -7.03 -7.32 -15.72
CA GLU A 118 -6.37 -8.63 -15.86
C GLU A 118 -5.14 -8.72 -14.96
N LYS A 119 -4.40 -7.62 -14.83
CA LYS A 119 -3.23 -7.54 -13.97
C LYS A 119 -3.60 -7.60 -12.48
N VAL A 120 -4.69 -6.92 -12.10
CA VAL A 120 -5.20 -6.97 -10.72
C VAL A 120 -5.78 -8.35 -10.39
N LYS A 121 -6.52 -8.98 -11.30
CA LYS A 121 -7.00 -10.37 -11.14
C LYS A 121 -5.84 -11.35 -10.92
N TYR A 122 -4.76 -11.19 -11.70
CA TYR A 122 -3.54 -11.98 -11.51
C TYR A 122 -2.91 -11.73 -10.13
N LEU A 123 -2.72 -10.46 -9.73
CA LEU A 123 -2.19 -10.13 -8.40
C LEU A 123 -3.03 -10.71 -7.26
N ALA A 124 -4.36 -10.61 -7.38
CA ALA A 124 -5.28 -11.14 -6.38
C ALA A 124 -5.23 -12.68 -6.30
N GLY A 125 -5.09 -13.36 -7.44
CA GLY A 125 -4.89 -14.80 -7.49
C GLY A 125 -3.61 -15.22 -6.75
N VAL A 126 -2.49 -14.61 -7.11
CA VAL A 126 -1.20 -14.87 -6.43
C VAL A 126 -1.26 -14.57 -4.93
N ALA A 127 -1.89 -13.46 -4.55
CA ALA A 127 -2.06 -13.09 -3.14
C ALA A 127 -2.93 -14.10 -2.38
N ALA A 128 -4.01 -14.59 -3.01
CA ALA A 128 -4.91 -15.58 -2.42
C ALA A 128 -4.20 -16.93 -2.17
N GLU A 129 -3.42 -17.40 -3.15
CA GLU A 129 -2.67 -18.66 -3.07
C GLU A 129 -1.58 -18.64 -1.99
N ASN A 130 -1.05 -17.46 -1.66
CA ASN A 130 0.05 -17.30 -0.69
C ASN A 130 -0.40 -16.66 0.63
N ASP A 131 -1.69 -16.59 0.89
CA ASP A 131 -2.26 -15.98 2.11
C ASP A 131 -1.85 -14.51 2.35
N CYS A 132 -1.52 -13.78 1.28
CA CYS A 132 -1.15 -12.38 1.34
C CYS A 132 -2.38 -11.47 1.36
N ALA A 133 -2.30 -10.37 2.11
CA ALA A 133 -3.18 -9.23 1.91
C ALA A 133 -2.68 -8.35 0.74
N MET A 134 -3.54 -7.49 0.22
CA MET A 134 -3.16 -6.51 -0.79
C MET A 134 -3.35 -5.08 -0.28
N ARG A 135 -2.56 -4.14 -0.81
CA ARG A 135 -2.81 -2.72 -0.65
C ARG A 135 -2.91 -2.04 -2.01
N VAL A 136 -4.07 -1.47 -2.26
CA VAL A 136 -4.28 -0.53 -3.37
C VAL A 136 -3.66 0.80 -2.97
N GLY A 137 -2.54 1.16 -3.58
CA GLY A 137 -1.75 2.32 -3.16
C GLY A 137 -1.76 3.44 -4.18
N VAL A 138 -2.72 4.36 -4.06
CA VAL A 138 -2.86 5.52 -4.95
C VAL A 138 -2.10 6.71 -4.38
N ASN A 139 -1.30 7.38 -5.21
CA ASN A 139 -0.64 8.63 -4.90
C ASN A 139 -1.02 9.69 -5.95
N CYS A 140 -1.17 10.95 -5.56
CA CYS A 140 -1.54 12.06 -6.44
C CYS A 140 -0.63 12.19 -7.68
N GLY A 141 0.67 11.98 -7.51
CA GLY A 141 1.67 12.08 -8.60
C GLY A 141 1.67 10.94 -9.60
N SER A 142 0.94 9.83 -9.33
CA SER A 142 1.01 8.61 -10.14
C SER A 142 -0.37 8.00 -10.44
N VAL A 143 -1.39 8.83 -10.58
CA VAL A 143 -2.71 8.40 -11.05
C VAL A 143 -2.66 8.13 -12.55
N ASP A 144 -3.43 7.14 -13.03
CA ASP A 144 -3.59 6.83 -14.45
C ASP A 144 -3.91 8.10 -15.25
N PRO A 145 -3.12 8.45 -16.28
CA PRO A 145 -3.35 9.62 -17.10
C PRO A 145 -4.78 9.70 -17.66
N ALA A 146 -5.34 8.59 -18.09
CA ALA A 146 -6.71 8.53 -18.65
C ALA A 146 -7.79 8.90 -17.61
N LYS A 147 -7.50 8.79 -16.31
CA LYS A 147 -8.37 9.29 -15.26
C LYS A 147 -8.14 10.78 -14.98
N LYS A 148 -6.88 11.21 -14.98
CA LYS A 148 -6.54 12.62 -14.80
C LYS A 148 -7.18 13.53 -15.87
N GLU A 149 -7.18 13.10 -17.12
CA GLU A 149 -7.75 13.84 -18.25
C GLU A 149 -9.27 14.13 -18.13
N LYS A 150 -9.98 13.47 -17.20
CA LYS A 150 -11.41 13.68 -16.97
C LYS A 150 -11.73 14.86 -16.04
N TYR A 151 -10.74 15.35 -15.32
CA TYR A 151 -10.88 16.34 -14.27
C TYR A 151 -9.99 17.56 -14.54
N ASP A 152 -10.27 18.67 -13.86
CA ASP A 152 -9.46 19.87 -13.95
C ASP A 152 -8.03 19.62 -13.43
N ASP A 153 -7.05 20.33 -13.97
CA ASP A 153 -5.63 20.10 -13.66
C ASP A 153 -5.27 20.31 -12.18
N ASP A 154 -6.05 21.13 -11.49
CA ASP A 154 -5.90 21.43 -10.05
C ASP A 154 -6.67 20.46 -9.14
N ASP A 155 -7.51 19.57 -9.69
CA ASP A 155 -8.19 18.54 -8.92
C ASP A 155 -7.33 17.28 -8.79
N SER A 156 -6.56 17.18 -7.72
CA SER A 156 -5.79 15.98 -7.39
C SER A 156 -6.62 14.89 -6.71
N ILE A 157 -7.79 15.23 -6.16
CA ILE A 157 -8.61 14.36 -5.31
C ILE A 157 -9.47 13.41 -6.13
N SER A 158 -10.29 13.95 -7.05
CA SER A 158 -11.27 13.15 -7.79
C SER A 158 -10.64 12.01 -8.59
N PRO A 159 -9.53 12.20 -9.33
CA PRO A 159 -8.89 11.10 -10.04
C PRO A 159 -8.28 10.04 -9.11
N MET A 160 -7.78 10.42 -7.91
CA MET A 160 -7.32 9.45 -6.91
C MET A 160 -8.49 8.63 -6.36
N LEU A 161 -9.59 9.30 -6.03
CA LEU A 161 -10.79 8.67 -5.50
C LEU A 161 -11.38 7.68 -6.51
N GLU A 162 -11.59 8.11 -7.76
CA GLU A 162 -12.08 7.23 -8.84
C GLU A 162 -11.17 6.01 -9.02
N SER A 163 -9.85 6.22 -9.01
CA SER A 163 -8.90 5.12 -9.15
C SER A 163 -9.03 4.10 -8.02
N ALA A 164 -9.13 4.56 -6.78
CA ALA A 164 -9.29 3.67 -5.64
C ALA A 164 -10.61 2.90 -5.67
N LEU A 165 -11.72 3.59 -5.98
CA LEU A 165 -13.04 2.98 -6.04
C LEU A 165 -13.14 1.91 -7.11
N ASP A 166 -12.62 2.15 -8.32
CA ASP A 166 -12.61 1.17 -9.41
C ASP A 166 -11.83 -0.10 -9.04
N HIS A 167 -10.67 0.06 -8.40
CA HIS A 167 -9.88 -1.09 -7.95
C HIS A 167 -10.55 -1.85 -6.81
N CYS A 168 -11.21 -1.17 -5.88
CA CYS A 168 -12.01 -1.82 -4.85
C CYS A 168 -13.19 -2.61 -5.44
N ALA A 169 -13.92 -2.00 -6.38
CA ALA A 169 -15.04 -2.65 -7.05
C ALA A 169 -14.61 -3.94 -7.76
N LEU A 170 -13.47 -3.90 -8.47
CA LEU A 170 -12.93 -5.09 -9.13
C LEU A 170 -12.53 -6.18 -8.12
N LEU A 171 -11.87 -5.81 -7.01
CA LEU A 171 -11.45 -6.77 -5.99
C LEU A 171 -12.67 -7.44 -5.33
N ASP A 172 -13.74 -6.66 -5.05
CA ASP A 172 -14.99 -7.20 -4.53
C ASP A 172 -15.70 -8.11 -5.56
N GLU A 173 -15.73 -7.71 -6.85
CA GLU A 173 -16.31 -8.53 -7.95
C GLU A 173 -15.67 -9.92 -8.02
N ILE A 174 -14.35 -9.99 -7.84
CA ILE A 174 -13.63 -11.27 -7.87
C ILE A 174 -13.58 -11.98 -6.50
N GLY A 175 -14.25 -11.44 -5.49
CA GLY A 175 -14.32 -12.04 -4.15
C GLY A 175 -13.04 -11.92 -3.32
N PHE A 176 -12.10 -11.06 -3.69
CA PHE A 176 -10.89 -10.84 -2.92
C PHE A 176 -11.09 -9.71 -1.89
N THR A 177 -11.36 -10.07 -0.64
CA THR A 177 -11.70 -9.12 0.44
C THR A 177 -10.53 -8.73 1.34
N ARG A 178 -9.38 -9.40 1.24
CA ARG A 178 -8.20 -9.13 2.08
C ARG A 178 -7.36 -7.98 1.55
N PHE A 179 -7.94 -6.79 1.51
CA PHE A 179 -7.21 -5.60 1.06
C PHE A 179 -7.51 -4.37 1.91
N CYS A 180 -6.60 -3.42 1.86
CA CYS A 180 -6.74 -2.07 2.36
C CYS A 180 -6.37 -1.06 1.27
N VAL A 181 -6.74 0.20 1.48
CA VAL A 181 -6.48 1.29 0.53
C VAL A 181 -5.60 2.35 1.16
N SER A 182 -4.73 2.96 0.38
CA SER A 182 -4.03 4.20 0.75
C SER A 182 -4.18 5.24 -0.34
N LEU A 183 -4.56 6.44 0.08
CA LEU A 183 -4.72 7.63 -0.77
C LEU A 183 -3.78 8.69 -0.19
N LYS A 184 -2.72 9.02 -0.93
CA LYS A 184 -1.64 9.86 -0.42
C LYS A 184 -1.38 11.04 -1.32
N ASP A 185 -1.20 12.20 -0.68
CA ASP A 185 -0.76 13.43 -1.29
C ASP A 185 0.41 14.01 -0.48
N SER A 186 1.12 14.98 -1.02
CA SER A 186 2.15 15.75 -0.32
C SER A 186 1.57 16.90 0.52
N ASP A 187 0.35 17.35 0.19
CA ASP A 187 -0.43 18.28 1.00
C ASP A 187 -1.28 17.50 2.02
N PRO A 188 -1.10 17.73 3.33
CA PRO A 188 -1.87 17.07 4.36
C PRO A 188 -3.37 17.35 4.30
N ARG A 189 -3.80 18.51 3.76
CA ARG A 189 -5.22 18.85 3.58
C ARG A 189 -5.86 17.95 2.52
N GLN A 190 -5.16 17.74 1.41
CA GLN A 190 -5.60 16.84 0.35
C GLN A 190 -5.67 15.38 0.85
N VAL A 191 -4.71 14.97 1.71
CA VAL A 191 -4.76 13.65 2.36
C VAL A 191 -6.00 13.50 3.22
N ILE A 192 -6.35 14.52 4.03
CA ILE A 192 -7.57 14.50 4.86
C ILE A 192 -8.80 14.37 3.97
N ASP A 193 -8.96 15.26 2.99
CA ASP A 193 -10.16 15.33 2.15
C ASP A 193 -10.37 14.02 1.36
N VAL A 194 -9.35 13.52 0.67
CA VAL A 194 -9.49 12.29 -0.13
C VAL A 194 -9.81 11.07 0.73
N ASN A 195 -9.21 10.96 1.93
CA ASN A 195 -9.49 9.81 2.81
C ASN A 195 -10.88 9.91 3.46
N GLN A 196 -11.34 11.11 3.81
CA GLN A 196 -12.71 11.32 4.30
C GLN A 196 -13.76 11.00 3.23
N ARG A 197 -13.56 11.46 1.99
CA ARG A 197 -14.45 11.13 0.86
C ARG A 197 -14.46 9.63 0.58
N PHE A 198 -13.29 9.01 0.54
CA PHE A 198 -13.21 7.56 0.35
C PHE A 198 -13.91 6.79 1.49
N ALA A 199 -13.72 7.19 2.73
CA ALA A 199 -14.36 6.54 3.89
C ALA A 199 -15.89 6.71 3.90
N ALA A 200 -16.43 7.79 3.31
CA ALA A 200 -17.87 7.97 3.11
C ALA A 200 -18.43 7.00 2.05
N GLU A 201 -17.71 6.79 0.95
CA GLU A 201 -18.10 5.86 -0.14
C GLU A 201 -17.87 4.39 0.24
N ARG A 202 -16.79 4.10 0.97
CA ARG A 202 -16.35 2.76 1.34
C ARG A 202 -16.02 2.67 2.84
N PRO A 203 -17.04 2.81 3.70
CA PRO A 203 -16.86 2.72 5.15
C PRO A 203 -16.41 1.33 5.63
N ASP A 204 -16.56 0.32 4.77
CA ASP A 204 -16.18 -1.08 5.01
C ASP A 204 -14.70 -1.40 4.77
N VAL A 205 -13.95 -0.53 4.08
CA VAL A 205 -12.56 -0.79 3.68
C VAL A 205 -11.56 -0.14 4.64
N PRO A 206 -10.62 -0.91 5.24
CA PRO A 206 -9.58 -0.33 6.08
C PRO A 206 -8.66 0.61 5.29
N LEU A 207 -8.31 1.74 5.90
CA LEU A 207 -7.37 2.71 5.34
C LEU A 207 -5.95 2.49 5.85
N HIS A 208 -4.99 2.76 4.98
CA HIS A 208 -3.58 2.91 5.33
C HIS A 208 -3.19 4.37 5.13
N LEU A 209 -3.17 5.14 6.21
CA LEU A 209 -2.87 6.56 6.17
C LEU A 209 -1.39 6.84 5.91
N GLY A 210 -1.09 7.92 5.24
CA GLY A 210 0.27 8.40 5.00
C GLY A 210 0.30 9.67 4.16
N VAL A 211 1.33 10.48 4.36
CA VAL A 211 1.69 11.62 3.51
C VAL A 211 2.83 11.17 2.60
N THR A 212 2.72 11.38 1.29
CA THR A 212 3.82 11.11 0.36
C THR A 212 4.71 12.35 0.23
N GLU A 213 6.01 12.15 0.03
CA GLU A 213 6.97 13.28 -0.14
C GLU A 213 6.82 14.36 0.94
N ALA A 214 6.60 13.94 2.18
CA ALA A 214 6.30 14.84 3.29
C ALA A 214 7.47 15.79 3.64
N GLY A 215 8.68 15.46 3.24
CA GLY A 215 9.90 16.20 3.53
C GLY A 215 10.66 15.66 4.73
N MET A 216 11.82 16.26 4.99
CA MET A 216 12.67 15.94 6.13
C MET A 216 12.07 16.47 7.43
N PRO A 217 12.43 15.90 8.60
CA PRO A 217 12.08 16.48 9.88
C PRO A 217 12.62 17.94 10.01
N PRO A 218 11.85 18.86 10.59
CA PRO A 218 10.56 18.64 11.27
C PRO A 218 9.34 18.65 10.35
N ASP A 219 9.44 19.12 9.11
CA ASP A 219 8.30 19.38 8.21
C ASP A 219 7.47 18.13 7.95
N GLY A 220 8.13 17.00 7.63
CA GLY A 220 7.44 15.72 7.40
C GLY A 220 6.67 15.23 8.62
N ILE A 221 7.18 15.46 9.82
CA ILE A 221 6.50 15.11 11.08
C ILE A 221 5.27 15.99 11.28
N ILE A 222 5.40 17.31 11.04
CA ILE A 222 4.29 18.27 11.19
C ILE A 222 3.17 17.93 10.21
N LYS A 223 3.49 17.72 8.93
CA LYS A 223 2.51 17.34 7.89
C LYS A 223 1.79 16.04 8.24
N THR A 224 2.54 15.04 8.70
CA THR A 224 1.97 13.74 9.10
C THR A 224 1.00 13.90 10.28
N ARG A 225 1.36 14.68 11.29
CA ARG A 225 0.46 14.98 12.43
C ARG A 225 -0.81 15.69 11.98
N ILE A 226 -0.69 16.73 11.14
CA ILE A 226 -1.87 17.42 10.60
C ILE A 226 -2.81 16.45 9.89
N ALA A 227 -2.26 15.56 9.04
CA ALA A 227 -3.06 14.61 8.28
C ALA A 227 -3.72 13.51 9.13
N PHE A 228 -3.16 13.15 10.30
CA PHE A 228 -3.61 12.00 11.09
C PHE A 228 -4.42 12.39 12.32
N GLU A 229 -4.37 13.65 12.76
CA GLU A 229 -5.08 14.13 13.94
C GLU A 229 -6.48 14.70 13.60
N GLN A 230 -6.90 14.65 12.33
CA GLN A 230 -8.22 15.06 11.84
C GLN A 230 -9.06 13.83 11.48
#